data_9736e6f7d13102673c1f482e69aa445e
#
_entry.id   9736e6f7d13102673c1f482e69aa445e
#
_cell.length_a   1.000
_cell.length_b   1.000
_cell.length_c   1.000
_cell.angle_alpha   90.00
_cell.angle_beta   90.00
_cell.angle_gamma   90.00
#
_symmetry.space_group_name_H-M   'P 1'
#
loop_
_entity.id
_entity.type
_entity.pdbx_description
1 polymer ?
#
loop_
_entity_poly.entity_id
_entity_poly.type
_entity_poly.pdbx_seq_one_letter_code
_entity_poly.pdbx_strand_id
1 'polypeptide(L)'
;SRDTYYVDLDTCGPMVLDAIIKIKNEIDPSLTFRRSCREGICGSCSMNIDGINTLACTYGLDQIKGDVKIYPLPHCRVVKDLVPDLTQFYAQHASIMPWLETKTKTPEKEWKQSIEDRKKLDGLYECVMCASCSTSCPSYWWNGDEYLGPAALLHAYRWLIDSRDEDRDQRLDQLEDSFKLYRCHTIMNCTKTCPKGLNPAKAIAEIKKM
;
A
#
# COMPACT_ATOMS: atom_id res chain seq x y z
N SER A 1 17.03 -17.11 -9.51
CA SER A 1 17.72 -17.96 -8.51
C SER A 1 17.04 -17.77 -7.16
N ARG A 2 17.24 -18.71 -6.28
CA ARG A 2 16.84 -18.62 -4.87
C ARG A 2 18.08 -18.89 -4.05
N ASP A 3 18.32 -18.06 -3.06
CA ASP A 3 19.39 -18.24 -2.10
C ASP A 3 18.77 -18.68 -0.77
N THR A 4 19.45 -19.56 -0.06
CA THR A 4 18.99 -20.08 1.24
C THR A 4 19.98 -19.63 2.30
N TYR A 5 19.47 -19.02 3.35
CA TYR A 5 20.24 -18.55 4.49
C TYR A 5 19.76 -19.22 5.76
N TYR A 6 20.67 -19.54 6.66
CA TYR A 6 20.40 -20.05 7.99
C TYR A 6 20.64 -18.93 9.01
N VAL A 7 19.64 -18.62 9.80
CA VAL A 7 19.68 -17.55 10.81
C VAL A 7 19.45 -18.16 12.19
N ASP A 8 20.39 -17.94 13.08
CA ASP A 8 20.24 -18.31 14.50
C ASP A 8 19.22 -17.35 15.15
N LEU A 9 18.09 -17.90 15.59
CA LEU A 9 17.00 -17.14 16.17
C LEU A 9 17.31 -16.69 17.61
N ASP A 10 18.21 -17.35 18.34
CA ASP A 10 18.59 -16.96 19.70
C ASP A 10 19.34 -15.62 19.74
N THR A 11 19.95 -15.26 18.59
CA THR A 11 20.70 -13.99 18.41
C THR A 11 20.02 -13.04 17.43
N CYS A 12 18.77 -13.30 17.05
CA CYS A 12 17.99 -12.50 16.11
C CYS A 12 16.84 -11.78 16.84
N GLY A 13 16.47 -10.59 16.34
CA GLY A 13 15.23 -9.94 16.80
C GLY A 13 13.97 -10.70 16.34
N PRO A 14 12.79 -10.37 16.89
CA PRO A 14 11.58 -11.20 16.74
C PRO A 14 10.87 -11.07 15.40
N MET A 15 11.25 -10.11 14.54
CA MET A 15 10.54 -9.84 13.30
C MET A 15 11.28 -10.37 12.06
N VAL A 16 10.55 -10.68 11.00
CA VAL A 16 11.15 -11.09 9.72
C VAL A 16 12.17 -10.05 9.22
N LEU A 17 11.90 -8.77 9.41
CA LEU A 17 12.86 -7.73 9.04
C LEU A 17 14.18 -7.85 9.80
N ASP A 18 14.16 -8.26 11.06
CA ASP A 18 15.37 -8.44 11.86
C ASP A 18 16.25 -9.56 11.29
N ALA A 19 15.63 -10.66 10.87
CA ALA A 19 16.34 -11.77 10.21
C ALA A 19 16.97 -11.31 8.87
N ILE A 20 16.23 -10.54 8.06
CA ILE A 20 16.76 -10.02 6.78
C ILE A 20 17.92 -9.05 7.03
N ILE A 21 17.84 -8.20 8.05
CA ILE A 21 18.93 -7.29 8.45
C ILE A 21 20.14 -8.09 8.91
N LYS A 22 19.94 -9.14 9.71
CA LYS A 22 21.01 -10.03 10.19
C LYS A 22 21.71 -10.72 9.01
N ILE A 23 20.94 -11.25 8.05
CA ILE A 23 21.51 -11.85 6.82
C ILE A 23 22.40 -10.83 6.11
N LYS A 24 21.89 -9.62 5.88
CA LYS A 24 22.66 -8.57 5.19
C LYS A 24 23.94 -8.18 5.92
N ASN A 25 23.89 -8.09 7.23
CA ASN A 25 25.03 -7.60 8.02
C ASN A 25 26.10 -8.68 8.26
N GLU A 26 25.72 -9.95 8.40
CA GLU A 26 26.60 -10.99 8.88
C GLU A 26 26.89 -12.08 7.83
N ILE A 27 26.00 -12.27 6.82
CA ILE A 27 26.10 -13.39 5.88
C ILE A 27 26.30 -12.92 4.45
N ASP A 28 25.40 -12.05 3.95
CA ASP A 28 25.41 -11.59 2.55
C ASP A 28 25.14 -10.08 2.45
N PRO A 29 26.19 -9.25 2.40
CA PRO A 29 26.04 -7.80 2.30
C PRO A 29 25.45 -7.32 0.96
N SER A 30 25.38 -8.18 -0.05
CA SER A 30 24.81 -7.85 -1.35
C SER A 30 23.28 -7.85 -1.36
N LEU A 31 22.64 -8.54 -0.41
CA LEU A 31 21.17 -8.62 -0.28
C LEU A 31 20.55 -7.21 -0.18
N THR A 32 19.62 -6.90 -1.09
CA THR A 32 19.04 -5.57 -1.22
C THR A 32 17.55 -5.57 -0.89
N PHE A 33 17.14 -4.69 0.00
CA PHE A 33 15.75 -4.48 0.40
C PHE A 33 15.55 -3.05 0.90
N ARG A 34 14.28 -2.62 0.96
CA ARG A 34 13.91 -1.32 1.54
C ARG A 34 13.48 -1.47 2.99
N ARG A 35 13.85 -0.55 3.83
CA ARG A 35 13.39 -0.44 5.21
C ARG A 35 13.57 0.97 5.75
N SER A 36 12.81 1.34 6.78
CA SER A 36 13.01 2.61 7.49
C SER A 36 12.47 2.52 8.93
N CYS A 37 11.17 2.74 9.16
CA CYS A 37 10.56 3.00 10.48
C CYS A 37 10.63 1.82 11.47
N ARG A 38 10.56 0.56 11.02
CA ARG A 38 10.49 -0.68 11.80
C ARG A 38 9.22 -0.84 12.67
N GLU A 39 8.21 0.01 12.46
CA GLU A 39 6.97 0.05 13.27
C GLU A 39 5.69 0.09 12.40
N GLY A 40 5.79 -0.30 11.14
CA GLY A 40 4.62 -0.39 10.25
C GLY A 40 4.06 0.93 9.76
N ILE A 41 4.84 2.02 9.75
CA ILE A 41 4.37 3.37 9.38
C ILE A 41 4.83 3.81 7.99
N CYS A 42 6.05 3.46 7.58
CA CYS A 42 6.60 3.96 6.31
C CYS A 42 6.25 3.10 5.08
N GLY A 43 5.77 1.87 5.25
CA GLY A 43 5.43 0.96 4.16
C GLY A 43 6.60 0.39 3.36
N SER A 44 7.85 0.84 3.60
CA SER A 44 8.99 0.55 2.72
C SER A 44 9.46 -0.92 2.74
N CYS A 45 9.26 -1.65 3.84
CA CYS A 45 9.66 -3.06 3.97
C CYS A 45 8.58 -4.05 3.49
N SER A 46 7.69 -3.60 2.62
CA SER A 46 6.65 -4.45 2.05
C SER A 46 7.25 -5.49 1.11
N MET A 47 6.89 -6.74 1.32
CA MET A 47 7.34 -7.88 0.53
C MET A 47 6.35 -9.04 0.64
N ASN A 48 6.56 -10.10 -0.13
CA ASN A 48 5.74 -11.31 -0.01
C ASN A 48 6.45 -12.30 0.93
N ILE A 49 5.80 -12.64 2.04
CA ILE A 49 6.28 -13.58 3.06
C ILE A 49 5.32 -14.78 3.06
N ASP A 50 5.80 -15.96 2.71
CA ASP A 50 5.02 -17.19 2.61
C ASP A 50 3.70 -17.05 1.84
N GLY A 51 3.72 -16.28 0.74
CA GLY A 51 2.56 -16.03 -0.11
C GLY A 51 1.68 -14.86 0.32
N ILE A 52 1.98 -14.19 1.44
CA ILE A 52 1.23 -13.04 1.96
C ILE A 52 2.03 -11.76 1.72
N ASN A 53 1.42 -10.77 1.04
CA ASN A 53 2.01 -9.44 0.92
C ASN A 53 1.82 -8.68 2.23
N THR A 54 2.90 -8.35 2.92
CA THR A 54 2.86 -7.69 4.24
C THR A 54 4.13 -6.90 4.51
N LEU A 55 4.21 -6.27 5.68
CA LEU A 55 5.39 -5.53 6.13
C LEU A 55 6.30 -6.43 6.97
N ALA A 56 7.54 -6.59 6.55
CA ALA A 56 8.51 -7.43 7.25
C ALA A 56 8.81 -6.96 8.68
N CYS A 57 8.64 -5.67 8.98
CA CYS A 57 8.90 -5.12 10.31
C CYS A 57 7.79 -5.43 11.35
N THR A 58 6.62 -5.88 10.91
CA THR A 58 5.48 -6.22 11.79
C THR A 58 5.06 -7.68 11.67
N TYR A 59 5.74 -8.48 10.85
CA TYR A 59 5.49 -9.91 10.72
C TYR A 59 6.45 -10.68 11.64
N GLY A 60 5.90 -11.30 12.67
CA GLY A 60 6.67 -12.02 13.70
C GLY A 60 7.25 -13.34 13.19
N LEU A 61 8.47 -13.66 13.59
CA LEU A 61 9.10 -14.96 13.32
C LEU A 61 8.37 -16.13 14.00
N ASP A 62 7.68 -15.86 15.10
CA ASP A 62 6.83 -16.81 15.83
C ASP A 62 5.61 -17.31 15.04
N GLN A 63 5.19 -16.56 14.02
CA GLN A 63 4.08 -16.94 13.14
C GLN A 63 4.51 -17.93 12.04
N ILE A 64 5.82 -18.13 11.85
CA ILE A 64 6.39 -18.94 10.79
C ILE A 64 6.51 -20.39 11.24
N LYS A 65 6.08 -21.32 10.39
CA LYS A 65 6.20 -22.76 10.60
C LYS A 65 7.21 -23.33 9.61
N GLY A 66 8.42 -23.62 10.10
CA GLY A 66 9.50 -24.16 9.26
C GLY A 66 10.23 -23.06 8.46
N ASP A 67 10.67 -23.40 7.25
CA ASP A 67 11.43 -22.48 6.39
C ASP A 67 10.54 -21.38 5.82
N VAL A 68 10.92 -20.13 6.02
CA VAL A 68 10.21 -18.98 5.45
C VAL A 68 10.64 -18.70 4.01
N LYS A 69 9.68 -18.41 3.15
CA LYS A 69 9.92 -18.01 1.76
C LYS A 69 9.63 -16.54 1.59
N ILE A 70 10.64 -15.76 1.24
CA ILE A 70 10.54 -14.32 1.07
C ILE A 70 10.78 -13.97 -0.40
N TYR A 71 9.88 -13.17 -0.97
CA TYR A 71 9.94 -12.69 -2.34
C TYR A 71 9.67 -11.18 -2.38
N PRO A 72 10.10 -10.48 -3.44
CA PRO A 72 9.62 -9.13 -3.70
C PRO A 72 8.09 -9.14 -3.88
N LEU A 73 7.45 -7.97 -3.80
CA LEU A 73 6.03 -7.84 -4.13
C LEU A 73 5.74 -8.39 -5.53
N PRO A 74 4.73 -9.25 -5.69
CA PRO A 74 4.44 -9.92 -6.96
C PRO A 74 3.94 -8.94 -8.02
N HIS A 75 4.09 -9.34 -9.30
CA HIS A 75 3.62 -8.57 -10.46
C HIS A 75 4.18 -7.15 -10.58
N CYS A 76 5.32 -6.89 -9.95
CA CYS A 76 6.12 -5.70 -10.15
C CYS A 76 7.45 -6.10 -10.81
N ARG A 77 8.00 -5.20 -11.63
CA ARG A 77 9.37 -5.35 -12.11
C ARG A 77 10.32 -5.32 -10.90
N VAL A 78 11.23 -6.26 -10.84
CA VAL A 78 12.25 -6.31 -9.77
C VAL A 78 13.46 -5.49 -10.21
N VAL A 79 13.85 -4.53 -9.38
CA VAL A 79 15.08 -3.75 -9.57
C VAL A 79 16.28 -4.58 -9.13
N LYS A 80 16.24 -5.11 -7.91
CA LYS A 80 17.22 -6.03 -7.35
C LYS A 80 16.64 -6.75 -6.13
N ASP A 81 16.84 -8.04 -6.00
CA ASP A 81 16.45 -8.90 -4.88
C ASP A 81 14.99 -8.64 -4.40
N LEU A 82 14.81 -8.03 -3.24
CA LEU A 82 13.50 -7.72 -2.64
C LEU A 82 12.99 -6.30 -2.97
N VAL A 83 13.64 -5.60 -3.90
CA VAL A 83 13.29 -4.22 -4.29
C VAL A 83 12.47 -4.20 -5.57
N PRO A 84 11.14 -4.00 -5.50
CA PRO A 84 10.30 -3.81 -6.67
C PRO A 84 10.40 -2.38 -7.21
N ASP A 85 10.14 -2.22 -8.51
CA ASP A 85 9.92 -0.91 -9.14
C ASP A 85 8.47 -0.46 -8.85
N LEU A 86 8.33 0.65 -8.15
CA LEU A 86 7.04 1.23 -7.78
C LEU A 86 6.72 2.51 -8.59
N THR A 87 7.43 2.78 -9.68
CA THR A 87 7.25 4.00 -10.49
C THR A 87 5.80 4.14 -10.95
N GLN A 88 5.24 3.09 -11.57
CA GLN A 88 3.85 3.07 -12.03
C GLN A 88 2.86 3.25 -10.88
N PHE A 89 3.09 2.59 -9.75
CA PHE A 89 2.25 2.68 -8.56
C PHE A 89 2.15 4.13 -8.04
N TYR A 90 3.26 4.84 -7.97
CA TYR A 90 3.27 6.24 -7.55
C TYR A 90 2.74 7.19 -8.61
N ALA A 91 2.92 6.90 -9.90
CA ALA A 91 2.30 7.66 -10.97
C ALA A 91 0.77 7.59 -10.91
N GLN A 92 0.21 6.40 -10.66
CA GLN A 92 -1.24 6.21 -10.44
C GLN A 92 -1.74 6.97 -9.20
N HIS A 93 -0.97 6.95 -8.11
CA HIS A 93 -1.31 7.76 -6.94
C HIS A 93 -1.28 9.27 -7.24
N ALA A 94 -0.29 9.74 -7.97
CA ALA A 94 -0.20 11.15 -8.36
C ALA A 94 -1.37 11.57 -9.29
N SER A 95 -1.84 10.66 -10.15
CA SER A 95 -2.91 10.94 -11.10
C SER A 95 -4.27 11.24 -10.47
N ILE A 96 -4.50 10.80 -9.23
CA ILE A 96 -5.75 11.09 -8.50
C ILE A 96 -5.69 12.41 -7.72
N MET A 97 -4.66 13.23 -7.94
CA MET A 97 -4.46 14.52 -7.26
C MET A 97 -4.60 14.39 -5.73
N PRO A 98 -3.67 13.69 -5.04
CA PRO A 98 -3.79 13.38 -3.62
C PRO A 98 -3.42 14.58 -2.72
N TRP A 99 -4.05 15.71 -2.95
CA TRP A 99 -3.92 16.95 -2.20
C TRP A 99 -5.24 17.72 -2.16
N LEU A 100 -5.36 18.69 -1.29
CA LEU A 100 -6.56 19.50 -1.14
C LEU A 100 -6.69 20.49 -2.31
N GLU A 101 -7.81 20.43 -3.01
CA GLU A 101 -8.20 21.39 -4.05
C GLU A 101 -9.28 22.33 -3.51
N THR A 102 -9.01 23.64 -3.60
CA THR A 102 -9.95 24.68 -3.14
C THR A 102 -10.10 25.77 -4.18
N LYS A 103 -11.33 26.20 -4.41
CA LYS A 103 -11.70 27.31 -5.31
C LYS A 103 -11.93 28.61 -4.53
N THR A 104 -12.24 28.50 -3.25
CA THR A 104 -12.43 29.64 -2.35
C THR A 104 -11.09 30.20 -1.88
N LYS A 105 -11.12 31.49 -1.49
CA LYS A 105 -9.92 32.18 -0.97
C LYS A 105 -9.40 31.48 0.28
N THR A 106 -8.10 31.20 0.31
CA THR A 106 -7.44 30.62 1.47
C THR A 106 -7.73 31.44 2.73
N PRO A 107 -8.21 30.80 3.82
CA PRO A 107 -8.46 31.48 5.09
C PRO A 107 -7.16 31.97 5.73
N GLU A 108 -7.26 32.97 6.63
CA GLU A 108 -6.07 33.53 7.29
C GLU A 108 -5.29 32.53 8.15
N LYS A 109 -5.99 31.51 8.69
CA LYS A 109 -5.36 30.54 9.59
C LYS A 109 -5.35 29.14 8.97
N GLU A 110 -6.50 28.48 8.92
CA GLU A 110 -6.62 27.07 8.53
C GLU A 110 -8.00 26.75 7.92
N TRP A 111 -8.06 25.73 7.09
CA TRP A 111 -9.30 25.12 6.63
C TRP A 111 -9.92 24.33 7.79
N LYS A 112 -11.04 24.82 8.31
CA LYS A 112 -11.76 24.15 9.41
C LYS A 112 -12.50 22.92 8.92
N GLN A 113 -12.57 21.91 9.79
CA GLN A 113 -13.33 20.69 9.57
C GLN A 113 -14.05 20.31 10.87
N SER A 114 -15.30 19.85 10.78
CA SER A 114 -16.00 19.34 11.95
C SER A 114 -15.41 18.02 12.45
N ILE A 115 -15.64 17.67 13.72
CA ILE A 115 -15.19 16.39 14.28
C ILE A 115 -15.86 15.22 13.53
N GLU A 116 -17.11 15.37 13.17
CA GLU A 116 -17.89 14.38 12.42
C GLU A 116 -17.32 14.15 11.01
N ASP A 117 -16.96 15.22 10.30
CA ASP A 117 -16.36 15.12 8.96
C ASP A 117 -14.95 14.54 9.04
N ARG A 118 -14.16 14.97 10.03
CA ARG A 118 -12.83 14.39 10.26
C ARG A 118 -12.91 12.87 10.50
N LYS A 119 -13.91 12.41 11.26
CA LYS A 119 -14.12 10.98 11.57
C LYS A 119 -14.44 10.16 10.31
N LYS A 120 -15.05 10.73 9.28
CA LYS A 120 -15.30 10.04 8.00
C LYS A 120 -14.02 9.62 7.30
N LEU A 121 -12.89 10.25 7.59
CA LEU A 121 -11.59 9.93 7.01
C LEU A 121 -10.86 8.77 7.73
N ASP A 122 -11.36 8.33 8.88
CA ASP A 122 -10.77 7.20 9.61
C ASP A 122 -10.88 5.91 8.77
N GLY A 123 -9.80 5.15 8.73
CA GLY A 123 -9.67 3.97 7.87
C GLY A 123 -9.29 4.28 6.41
N LEU A 124 -8.99 5.55 6.09
CA LEU A 124 -8.55 5.97 4.76
C LEU A 124 -7.18 6.66 4.80
N TYR A 125 -7.00 7.66 5.67
CA TYR A 125 -5.76 8.44 5.75
C TYR A 125 -4.57 7.67 6.32
N GLU A 126 -4.84 6.56 7.04
CA GLU A 126 -3.79 5.72 7.63
C GLU A 126 -3.04 4.84 6.61
N CYS A 127 -3.42 4.92 5.35
CA CYS A 127 -2.72 4.19 4.29
C CYS A 127 -1.27 4.69 4.16
N VAL A 128 -0.34 3.75 4.28
CA VAL A 128 1.11 4.01 4.23
C VAL A 128 1.73 3.74 2.85
N MET A 129 0.91 3.60 1.82
CA MET A 129 1.34 3.40 0.43
C MET A 129 2.34 2.24 0.24
N CYS A 130 2.17 1.14 0.99
CA CYS A 130 3.07 -0.01 0.96
C CYS A 130 2.91 -0.91 -0.28
N ALA A 131 1.92 -0.68 -1.12
CA ALA A 131 1.57 -1.43 -2.32
C ALA A 131 1.11 -2.89 -2.11
N SER A 132 1.05 -3.41 -0.87
CA SER A 132 0.63 -4.80 -0.61
C SER A 132 -0.74 -5.14 -1.22
N CYS A 133 -1.70 -4.22 -1.13
CA CYS A 133 -3.06 -4.41 -1.66
C CYS A 133 -3.10 -4.42 -3.20
N SER A 134 -2.39 -3.48 -3.85
CA SER A 134 -2.36 -3.39 -5.31
C SER A 134 -1.66 -4.61 -5.93
N THR A 135 -0.54 -5.02 -5.36
CA THR A 135 0.23 -6.18 -5.84
C THR A 135 -0.41 -7.54 -5.50
N SER A 136 -1.45 -7.58 -4.65
CA SER A 136 -2.26 -8.78 -4.39
C SER A 136 -3.55 -8.85 -5.22
N CYS A 137 -3.84 -7.82 -6.01
CA CYS A 137 -5.07 -7.71 -6.77
C CYS A 137 -4.93 -8.32 -8.17
N PRO A 138 -5.67 -9.40 -8.52
CA PRO A 138 -5.61 -9.99 -9.86
C PRO A 138 -5.96 -9.00 -10.98
N SER A 139 -6.93 -8.10 -10.75
CA SER A 139 -7.25 -7.06 -11.73
C SER A 139 -6.07 -6.12 -11.99
N TYR A 140 -5.28 -5.82 -10.97
CA TYR A 140 -4.08 -5.01 -11.10
C TYR A 140 -2.95 -5.77 -11.81
N TRP A 141 -2.85 -7.07 -11.62
CA TRP A 141 -1.84 -7.90 -12.31
C TRP A 141 -2.00 -7.86 -13.83
N TRP A 142 -3.25 -7.89 -14.31
CA TRP A 142 -3.57 -7.98 -15.73
C TRP A 142 -3.76 -6.62 -16.43
N ASN A 143 -4.13 -5.59 -15.69
CA ASN A 143 -4.45 -4.25 -16.21
C ASN A 143 -3.77 -3.15 -15.39
N GLY A 144 -2.58 -3.40 -14.86
CA GLY A 144 -1.87 -2.45 -13.99
C GLY A 144 -1.41 -1.16 -14.69
N ASP A 145 -1.43 -1.13 -16.01
CA ASP A 145 -1.17 0.03 -16.84
C ASP A 145 -2.34 1.05 -16.83
N GLU A 146 -3.58 0.58 -16.76
CA GLU A 146 -4.77 1.42 -16.82
C GLU A 146 -5.58 1.42 -15.50
N TYR A 147 -5.70 0.28 -14.83
CA TYR A 147 -6.43 0.16 -13.57
C TYR A 147 -5.66 0.84 -12.43
N LEU A 148 -6.26 1.82 -11.78
CA LEU A 148 -5.61 2.58 -10.69
C LEU A 148 -5.22 1.73 -9.48
N GLY A 149 -5.90 0.62 -9.27
CA GLY A 149 -5.63 -0.28 -8.16
C GLY A 149 -6.19 0.18 -6.82
N PRO A 150 -6.21 -0.74 -5.84
CA PRO A 150 -6.88 -0.50 -4.56
C PRO A 150 -6.29 0.65 -3.74
N ALA A 151 -4.98 0.86 -3.76
CA ALA A 151 -4.35 1.92 -2.97
C ALA A 151 -4.69 3.32 -3.50
N ALA A 152 -4.53 3.56 -4.80
CA ALA A 152 -4.88 4.84 -5.40
C ALA A 152 -6.38 5.14 -5.25
N LEU A 153 -7.25 4.15 -5.46
CA LEU A 153 -8.69 4.31 -5.29
C LEU A 153 -9.11 4.53 -3.83
N LEU A 154 -8.43 3.95 -2.84
CA LEU A 154 -8.64 4.28 -1.43
C LEU A 154 -8.34 5.76 -1.16
N HIS A 155 -7.23 6.27 -1.69
CA HIS A 155 -6.87 7.67 -1.57
C HIS A 155 -7.80 8.60 -2.37
N ALA A 156 -8.27 8.19 -3.55
CA ALA A 156 -9.28 8.94 -4.30
C ALA A 156 -10.57 9.11 -3.46
N TYR A 157 -11.05 8.03 -2.85
CA TYR A 157 -12.22 8.11 -1.95
C TYR A 157 -11.98 9.04 -0.76
N ARG A 158 -10.80 8.99 -0.17
CA ARG A 158 -10.42 9.89 0.93
C ARG A 158 -10.60 11.36 0.54
N TRP A 159 -10.20 11.75 -0.67
CA TRP A 159 -10.34 13.13 -1.14
C TRP A 159 -11.76 13.47 -1.58
N LEU A 160 -12.50 12.53 -2.16
CA LEU A 160 -13.90 12.71 -2.54
C LEU A 160 -14.84 13.01 -1.36
N ILE A 161 -14.49 12.54 -0.15
CA ILE A 161 -15.30 12.74 1.06
C ILE A 161 -14.71 13.75 2.04
N ASP A 162 -13.58 14.39 1.72
CA ASP A 162 -13.02 15.46 2.55
C ASP A 162 -13.88 16.70 2.40
N SER A 163 -14.54 17.13 3.49
CA SER A 163 -15.44 18.27 3.50
C SER A 163 -14.79 19.62 3.17
N ARG A 164 -13.47 19.67 3.11
CA ARG A 164 -12.68 20.85 2.75
C ARG A 164 -12.34 20.89 1.27
N ASP A 165 -12.46 19.76 0.56
CA ASP A 165 -12.18 19.67 -0.87
C ASP A 165 -13.37 20.20 -1.68
N GLU A 166 -13.10 21.05 -2.67
CA GLU A 166 -14.11 21.72 -3.48
C GLU A 166 -14.14 21.22 -4.93
N ASP A 167 -13.39 20.16 -5.24
CA ASP A 167 -13.23 19.70 -6.62
C ASP A 167 -13.76 18.27 -6.87
N ARG A 168 -14.77 17.89 -6.11
CA ARG A 168 -15.37 16.56 -6.13
C ARG A 168 -15.80 16.09 -7.52
N ASP A 169 -16.47 16.95 -8.29
CA ASP A 169 -17.02 16.56 -9.59
C ASP A 169 -15.90 16.27 -10.58
N GLN A 170 -14.86 17.09 -10.63
CA GLN A 170 -13.69 16.85 -11.45
C GLN A 170 -12.95 15.57 -11.06
N ARG A 171 -12.87 15.26 -9.75
CA ARG A 171 -12.29 14.00 -9.28
C ARG A 171 -13.09 12.79 -9.74
N LEU A 172 -14.43 12.87 -9.73
CA LEU A 172 -15.29 11.80 -10.22
C LEU A 172 -15.15 11.62 -11.72
N ASP A 173 -15.15 12.71 -12.50
CA ASP A 173 -14.95 12.67 -13.96
C ASP A 173 -13.61 11.99 -14.34
N GLN A 174 -12.55 12.23 -13.58
CA GLN A 174 -11.25 11.58 -13.81
C GLN A 174 -11.24 10.09 -13.51
N LEU A 175 -12.13 9.61 -12.64
CA LEU A 175 -12.29 8.21 -12.28
C LEU A 175 -13.28 7.47 -13.17
N GLU A 176 -14.19 8.19 -13.85
CA GLU A 176 -15.24 7.64 -14.70
C GLU A 176 -14.64 7.07 -15.98
N ASP A 177 -14.11 5.86 -15.87
CA ASP A 177 -13.43 5.15 -16.94
C ASP A 177 -13.54 3.65 -16.73
N SER A 178 -13.80 2.90 -17.80
CA SER A 178 -14.01 1.45 -17.76
C SER A 178 -12.82 0.66 -17.19
N PHE A 179 -11.61 1.20 -17.27
CA PHE A 179 -10.40 0.59 -16.74
C PHE A 179 -10.00 1.17 -15.38
N LYS A 180 -9.97 2.48 -15.21
CA LYS A 180 -9.47 3.12 -13.99
C LYS A 180 -10.18 2.67 -12.71
N LEU A 181 -11.52 2.64 -12.73
CA LEU A 181 -12.35 2.30 -11.57
C LEU A 181 -13.00 0.91 -11.70
N TYR A 182 -13.61 0.63 -12.86
CA TYR A 182 -14.56 -0.48 -12.99
C TYR A 182 -13.88 -1.85 -13.16
N ARG A 183 -12.56 -1.94 -13.27
CA ARG A 183 -11.83 -3.22 -13.22
C ARG A 183 -11.78 -3.84 -11.83
N CYS A 184 -12.31 -3.16 -10.81
CA CYS A 184 -12.53 -3.78 -9.51
C CYS A 184 -13.71 -4.76 -9.57
N HIS A 185 -13.43 -6.05 -9.40
CA HIS A 185 -14.43 -7.15 -9.36
C HIS A 185 -14.69 -7.65 -7.92
N THR A 186 -14.32 -6.88 -6.90
CA THR A 186 -14.59 -7.17 -5.49
C THR A 186 -14.03 -8.53 -5.02
N ILE A 187 -12.82 -8.88 -5.47
CA ILE A 187 -12.13 -10.13 -5.10
C ILE A 187 -11.71 -10.12 -3.62
N MET A 188 -11.58 -8.95 -2.99
CA MET A 188 -11.28 -8.73 -1.57
C MET A 188 -9.84 -9.06 -1.11
N ASN A 189 -8.93 -9.45 -1.99
CA ASN A 189 -7.53 -9.68 -1.63
C ASN A 189 -6.88 -8.44 -1.01
N CYS A 190 -7.19 -7.26 -1.54
CA CYS A 190 -6.67 -5.98 -1.06
C CYS A 190 -7.00 -5.71 0.41
N THR A 191 -8.20 -6.07 0.86
CA THR A 191 -8.64 -5.92 2.25
C THR A 191 -7.99 -6.95 3.16
N LYS A 192 -7.87 -8.20 2.69
CA LYS A 192 -7.27 -9.29 3.47
C LYS A 192 -5.78 -9.09 3.72
N THR A 193 -5.07 -8.53 2.74
CA THR A 193 -3.61 -8.39 2.79
C THR A 193 -3.15 -7.06 3.43
N CYS A 194 -4.06 -6.12 3.69
CA CYS A 194 -3.67 -4.79 4.19
C CYS A 194 -3.05 -4.88 5.59
N PRO A 195 -1.75 -4.55 5.77
CA PRO A 195 -1.09 -4.64 7.08
C PRO A 195 -1.59 -3.58 8.08
N LYS A 196 -2.35 -2.59 7.62
CA LYS A 196 -3.01 -1.57 8.46
C LYS A 196 -4.47 -1.89 8.74
N GLY A 197 -5.00 -3.04 8.27
CA GLY A 197 -6.40 -3.42 8.46
C GLY A 197 -7.42 -2.54 7.74
N LEU A 198 -7.00 -1.80 6.70
CA LEU A 198 -7.87 -0.93 5.93
C LEU A 198 -8.76 -1.73 4.96
N ASN A 199 -9.82 -1.09 4.47
CA ASN A 199 -10.74 -1.71 3.53
C ASN A 199 -10.83 -0.96 2.19
N PRO A 200 -9.87 -1.17 1.27
CA PRO A 200 -9.90 -0.54 -0.05
C PRO A 200 -11.12 -0.96 -0.87
N ALA A 201 -11.59 -2.19 -0.74
CA ALA A 201 -12.76 -2.67 -1.49
C ALA A 201 -14.03 -1.90 -1.12
N LYS A 202 -14.23 -1.54 0.16
CA LYS A 202 -15.33 -0.68 0.60
C LYS A 202 -15.21 0.72 0.00
N ALA A 203 -14.02 1.32 0.04
CA ALA A 203 -13.77 2.64 -0.54
C ALA A 203 -14.13 2.67 -2.04
N ILE A 204 -13.70 1.66 -2.81
CA ILE A 204 -14.03 1.52 -4.24
C ILE A 204 -15.53 1.38 -4.45
N ALA A 205 -16.21 0.58 -3.61
CA ALA A 205 -17.65 0.39 -3.70
C ALA A 205 -18.42 1.71 -3.44
N GLU A 206 -17.94 2.54 -2.52
CA GLU A 206 -18.55 3.85 -2.26
C GLU A 206 -18.32 4.83 -3.42
N ILE A 207 -17.13 4.86 -4.04
CA ILE A 207 -16.91 5.66 -5.27
C ILE A 207 -17.91 5.28 -6.36
N LYS A 208 -18.14 3.99 -6.57
CA LYS A 208 -19.08 3.49 -7.61
C LYS A 208 -20.54 3.86 -7.37
N LYS A 209 -20.89 4.35 -6.18
CA LYS A 209 -22.25 4.83 -5.84
C LYS A 209 -22.40 6.34 -6.02
N MET A 210 -21.31 7.05 -6.13
CA MET A 210 -21.28 8.50 -6.34
C MET A 210 -21.55 8.87 -7.78
#